data_0519e462b7189d59e7b369f1841780ca
#
_entry.id   0519e462b7189d59e7b369f1841780ca
#
_cell.length_a   1.000
_cell.length_b   1.000
_cell.length_c   1.000
_cell.angle_alpha   90.00
_cell.angle_beta   90.00
_cell.angle_gamma   90.00
#
_symmetry.space_group_name_H-M   'P 1'
#
loop_
_entity.id
_entity.type
_entity.pdbx_description
1 polymer ?
#
loop_
_entity_poly.entity_id
_entity_poly.type
_entity_poly.pdbx_seq_one_letter_code
_entity_poly.pdbx_strand_id
1 'polypeptide(L)'
;MELPKRARTADWENGVLTLDREKQFEVPELTTEIMERLAGYTLVGFHVKGYPVTDELLAPFAGHKSMANFGVEDGALTDACFPVFFAMPKLRYLLLDGNAAIHGSGLSALQSCKLDLLTLNRTGLDNAGLLQAASIPKLSHIQIDHTAVTYEGL
;
A
#
# COMPACT_ATOMS: atom_id res chain seq x y z
N MET A 1 -24.84 -3.85 7.02
CA MET A 1 -24.16 -2.57 6.76
C MET A 1 -24.30 -2.22 5.28
N GLU A 2 -24.85 -1.08 5.01
CA GLU A 2 -24.93 -0.57 3.64
C GLU A 2 -23.85 0.49 3.39
N LEU A 3 -22.87 0.15 2.57
CA LEU A 3 -21.90 1.11 2.07
C LEU A 3 -22.51 1.93 0.92
N PRO A 4 -22.12 3.19 0.74
CA PRO A 4 -22.61 4.01 -0.35
C PRO A 4 -22.29 3.40 -1.71
N LYS A 5 -22.99 3.87 -2.75
CA LYS A 5 -22.80 3.37 -4.13
C LYS A 5 -21.45 3.80 -4.74
N ARG A 6 -20.84 4.84 -4.22
CA ARG A 6 -19.55 5.36 -4.69
C ARG A 6 -18.78 6.03 -3.56
N ALA A 7 -17.48 5.99 -3.66
CA ALA A 7 -16.56 6.72 -2.83
C ALA A 7 -15.26 6.96 -3.62
N ARG A 8 -14.55 8.02 -3.29
CA ARG A 8 -13.25 8.35 -3.89
C ARG A 8 -12.08 8.06 -2.97
N THR A 9 -12.30 8.10 -1.68
CA THR A 9 -11.28 7.73 -0.68
C THR A 9 -11.87 6.80 0.36
N ALA A 10 -11.03 5.91 0.84
CA ALA A 10 -11.37 4.99 1.93
C ALA A 10 -10.18 4.90 2.88
N ASP A 11 -10.42 5.21 4.14
CA ASP A 11 -9.43 5.14 5.21
C ASP A 11 -9.97 4.24 6.32
N TRP A 12 -9.14 3.33 6.81
CA TRP A 12 -9.49 2.47 7.93
C TRP A 12 -8.46 2.62 9.05
N GLU A 13 -8.96 2.89 10.25
CA GLU A 13 -8.13 2.93 11.46
C GLU A 13 -9.00 2.60 12.68
N ASN A 14 -8.47 1.81 13.60
CA ASN A 14 -9.12 1.49 14.88
C ASN A 14 -10.57 0.96 14.77
N GLY A 15 -10.85 0.13 13.76
CA GLY A 15 -12.17 -0.45 13.56
C GLY A 15 -13.17 0.46 12.87
N VAL A 16 -12.74 1.61 12.37
CA VAL A 16 -13.61 2.57 11.69
C VAL A 16 -13.16 2.74 10.24
N LEU A 17 -14.10 2.51 9.33
CA LEU A 17 -13.94 2.82 7.91
C LEU A 17 -14.52 4.20 7.65
N THR A 18 -13.70 5.10 7.13
CA THR A 18 -14.12 6.46 6.75
C THR A 18 -14.08 6.58 5.23
N LEU A 19 -15.21 6.90 4.62
CA LEU A 19 -15.32 7.14 3.19
C LEU A 19 -15.46 8.64 2.91
N ASP A 20 -14.71 9.11 1.92
CA ASP A 20 -14.70 10.52 1.47
C ASP A 20 -14.41 11.52 2.61
N ARG A 21 -13.66 11.07 3.62
CA ARG A 21 -13.29 11.85 4.81
C ARG A 21 -14.47 12.29 5.70
N GLU A 22 -15.66 11.78 5.44
CA GLU A 22 -16.89 12.21 6.14
C GLU A 22 -17.71 11.04 6.69
N LYS A 23 -17.96 10.03 5.88
CA LYS A 23 -18.89 8.95 6.23
C LYS A 23 -18.16 7.85 6.97
N GLN A 24 -18.54 7.62 8.21
CA GLN A 24 -17.92 6.62 9.07
C GLN A 24 -18.81 5.40 9.29
N PHE A 25 -18.17 4.24 9.26
CA PHE A 25 -18.81 2.94 9.48
C PHE A 25 -17.97 2.12 10.46
N GLU A 26 -18.62 1.47 11.41
CA GLU A 26 -17.94 0.50 12.26
C GLU A 26 -17.65 -0.76 11.45
N VAL A 27 -16.37 -1.03 11.23
CA VAL A 27 -15.87 -2.17 10.48
C VAL A 27 -14.70 -2.76 11.26
N PRO A 28 -14.98 -3.57 12.30
CA PRO A 28 -13.91 -4.09 13.16
C PRO A 28 -12.96 -5.03 12.42
N GLU A 29 -13.40 -5.67 11.34
CA GLU A 29 -12.59 -6.59 10.57
C GLU A 29 -12.66 -6.24 9.08
N LEU A 30 -11.50 -6.20 8.41
CA LEU A 30 -11.41 -6.07 6.97
C LEU A 30 -11.44 -7.45 6.32
N THR A 31 -12.65 -7.90 5.96
CA THR A 31 -12.85 -9.19 5.29
C THR A 31 -12.56 -9.08 3.79
N THR A 32 -12.37 -10.22 3.14
CA THR A 32 -12.22 -10.27 1.68
C THR A 32 -13.41 -9.61 0.97
N GLU A 33 -14.63 -9.86 1.45
CA GLU A 33 -15.85 -9.25 0.89
C GLU A 33 -15.82 -7.71 0.96
N ILE A 34 -15.40 -7.16 2.09
CA ILE A 34 -15.27 -5.71 2.26
C ILE A 34 -14.19 -5.16 1.32
N MET A 35 -13.04 -5.83 1.24
CA MET A 35 -11.96 -5.42 0.35
C MET A 35 -12.38 -5.45 -1.12
N GLU A 36 -13.12 -6.47 -1.54
CA GLU A 36 -13.69 -6.55 -2.89
C GLU A 36 -14.66 -5.39 -3.18
N ARG A 37 -15.50 -5.04 -2.21
CA ARG A 37 -16.41 -3.90 -2.35
C ARG A 37 -15.65 -2.58 -2.47
N LEU A 38 -14.65 -2.37 -1.64
CA LEU A 38 -13.82 -1.16 -1.68
C LEU A 38 -13.04 -1.07 -3.01
N ALA A 39 -12.50 -2.18 -3.48
CA ALA A 39 -11.79 -2.24 -4.76
C ALA A 39 -12.71 -1.96 -5.96
N GLY A 40 -14.01 -2.18 -5.82
CA GLY A 40 -15.01 -1.87 -6.84
C GLY A 40 -15.32 -0.38 -6.99
N TYR A 41 -14.94 0.44 -6.03
CA TYR A 41 -15.07 1.89 -6.15
C TYR A 41 -13.99 2.48 -7.06
N THR A 42 -14.28 3.64 -7.64
CA THR A 42 -13.27 4.43 -8.37
C THR A 42 -12.44 5.24 -7.38
N LEU A 43 -11.75 4.53 -6.47
CA LEU A 43 -10.94 5.17 -5.44
C LEU A 43 -9.71 5.84 -6.05
N VAL A 44 -9.37 7.01 -5.54
CA VAL A 44 -8.09 7.68 -5.78
C VAL A 44 -7.15 7.56 -4.58
N GLY A 45 -7.70 7.25 -3.41
CA GLY A 45 -6.94 7.02 -2.18
C GLY A 45 -7.53 5.89 -1.35
N PHE A 46 -6.65 5.03 -0.85
CA PHE A 46 -6.98 3.95 0.08
C PHE A 46 -5.87 3.85 1.12
N HIS A 47 -6.26 3.86 2.39
CA HIS A 47 -5.30 3.78 3.48
C HIS A 47 -5.84 2.93 4.63
N VAL A 48 -5.03 2.00 5.11
CA VAL A 48 -5.31 1.17 6.27
C VAL A 48 -4.15 1.29 7.25
N LYS A 49 -4.46 1.52 8.50
CA LYS A 49 -3.45 1.61 9.56
C LYS A 49 -3.82 0.71 10.74
N GLY A 50 -2.85 -0.13 11.15
CA GLY A 50 -2.98 -0.92 12.35
C GLY A 50 -3.86 -2.17 12.23
N TYR A 51 -4.12 -2.64 11.01
CA TYR A 51 -4.78 -3.92 10.75
C TYR A 51 -3.80 -4.87 10.06
N PRO A 52 -3.77 -6.17 10.43
CA PRO A 52 -2.83 -7.14 9.83
C PRO A 52 -3.26 -7.54 8.40
N VAL A 53 -3.27 -6.56 7.49
CA VAL A 53 -3.58 -6.80 6.08
C VAL A 53 -2.53 -7.72 5.49
N THR A 54 -2.97 -8.85 4.94
CA THR A 54 -2.11 -9.83 4.25
C THR A 54 -2.06 -9.56 2.75
N ASP A 55 -1.12 -10.20 2.07
CA ASP A 55 -1.01 -10.08 0.61
C ASP A 55 -2.29 -10.56 -0.10
N GLU A 56 -2.90 -11.64 0.40
CA GLU A 56 -4.16 -12.17 -0.14
C GLU A 56 -5.31 -11.19 0.03
N LEU A 57 -5.36 -10.49 1.17
CA LEU A 57 -6.41 -9.52 1.43
C LEU A 57 -6.32 -8.31 0.50
N LEU A 58 -5.13 -8.01 0.00
CA LEU A 58 -4.87 -6.95 -0.97
C LEU A 58 -5.24 -7.32 -2.40
N ALA A 59 -5.34 -8.58 -2.74
CA ALA A 59 -5.50 -9.06 -4.11
C ALA A 59 -6.64 -8.38 -4.90
N PRO A 60 -7.80 -8.03 -4.30
CA PRO A 60 -8.86 -7.34 -5.04
C PRO A 60 -8.44 -6.00 -5.66
N PHE A 61 -7.40 -5.36 -5.14
CA PHE A 61 -6.92 -4.07 -5.65
C PHE A 61 -5.93 -4.20 -6.81
N ALA A 62 -5.57 -5.41 -7.21
CA ALA A 62 -4.59 -5.62 -8.28
C ALA A 62 -4.96 -4.83 -9.54
N GLY A 63 -4.04 -3.97 -9.98
CA GLY A 63 -4.22 -3.17 -11.19
C GLY A 63 -5.31 -2.12 -11.15
N HIS A 64 -5.70 -1.64 -9.98
CA HIS A 64 -6.75 -0.63 -9.81
C HIS A 64 -6.44 0.63 -10.64
N LYS A 65 -7.37 1.02 -11.51
CA LYS A 65 -7.10 2.01 -12.58
C LYS A 65 -7.04 3.47 -12.13
N SER A 66 -7.71 3.81 -11.03
CA SER A 66 -7.80 5.20 -10.55
C SER A 66 -6.93 5.49 -9.33
N MET A 67 -6.34 4.47 -8.70
CA MET A 67 -5.61 4.62 -7.46
C MET A 67 -4.35 5.48 -7.63
N ALA A 68 -4.25 6.56 -6.86
CA ALA A 68 -3.11 7.46 -6.84
C ALA A 68 -2.34 7.39 -5.50
N ASN A 69 -3.04 7.21 -4.39
CA ASN A 69 -2.47 7.11 -3.05
C ASN A 69 -2.90 5.79 -2.42
N PHE A 70 -1.94 4.95 -2.07
CA PHE A 70 -2.23 3.66 -1.46
C PHE A 70 -1.32 3.46 -0.24
N GLY A 71 -1.92 3.10 0.88
CA GLY A 71 -1.17 2.86 2.11
C GLY A 71 -1.72 1.69 2.92
N VAL A 72 -0.83 0.84 3.38
CA VAL A 72 -1.09 -0.16 4.41
C VAL A 72 0.04 -0.04 5.41
N GLU A 73 -0.22 0.59 6.55
CA GLU A 73 0.76 0.79 7.60
C GLU A 73 0.48 -0.16 8.77
N ASP A 74 1.55 -0.68 9.35
CA ASP A 74 1.50 -1.64 10.47
C ASP A 74 0.63 -2.86 10.14
N GLY A 75 0.74 -3.35 8.91
CA GLY A 75 0.05 -4.54 8.42
C GLY A 75 0.92 -5.80 8.46
N ALA A 76 0.52 -6.79 7.70
CA ALA A 76 1.21 -8.08 7.59
C ALA A 76 1.62 -8.40 6.14
N LEU A 77 1.93 -7.36 5.35
CA LEU A 77 2.38 -7.54 3.98
C LEU A 77 3.78 -8.11 3.90
N THR A 78 4.03 -8.89 2.86
CA THR A 78 5.34 -9.41 2.50
C THR A 78 5.75 -8.90 1.13
N ASP A 79 6.90 -9.32 0.63
CA ASP A 79 7.33 -8.99 -0.73
C ASP A 79 6.37 -9.49 -1.82
N ALA A 80 5.48 -10.42 -1.50
CA ALA A 80 4.44 -10.88 -2.42
C ALA A 80 3.33 -9.85 -2.69
N CYS A 81 3.31 -8.71 -1.99
CA CYS A 81 2.34 -7.63 -2.23
C CYS A 81 2.62 -6.83 -3.51
N PHE A 82 3.86 -6.74 -3.97
CA PHE A 82 4.24 -5.83 -5.06
C PHE A 82 3.51 -6.06 -6.38
N PRO A 83 3.20 -7.29 -6.81
CA PRO A 83 2.42 -7.49 -8.03
C PRO A 83 1.05 -6.81 -8.05
N VAL A 84 0.46 -6.52 -6.89
CA VAL A 84 -0.81 -5.78 -6.79
C VAL A 84 -0.68 -4.39 -7.43
N PHE A 85 0.48 -3.76 -7.29
CA PHE A 85 0.72 -2.39 -7.75
C PHE A 85 1.23 -2.31 -9.18
N PHE A 86 1.66 -3.43 -9.75
CA PHE A 86 2.31 -3.51 -11.07
C PHE A 86 1.55 -2.77 -12.17
N ALA A 87 0.23 -2.92 -12.23
CA ALA A 87 -0.60 -2.35 -13.28
C ALA A 87 -1.50 -1.21 -12.79
N MET A 88 -1.09 -0.50 -11.73
CA MET A 88 -1.77 0.71 -11.28
C MET A 88 -1.19 1.94 -12.01
N PRO A 89 -1.83 2.44 -13.11
CA PRO A 89 -1.20 3.43 -13.97
C PRO A 89 -1.10 4.82 -13.36
N LYS A 90 -1.88 5.09 -12.31
CA LYS A 90 -1.94 6.41 -11.65
C LYS A 90 -1.29 6.43 -10.27
N LEU A 91 -0.73 5.32 -9.81
CA LEU A 91 -0.13 5.24 -8.48
C LEU A 91 1.08 6.16 -8.38
N ARG A 92 1.06 7.09 -7.41
CA ARG A 92 2.11 8.07 -7.14
C ARG A 92 2.70 7.98 -5.75
N TYR A 93 1.88 7.62 -4.76
CA TYR A 93 2.29 7.55 -3.36
C TYR A 93 1.95 6.16 -2.82
N LEU A 94 2.98 5.44 -2.37
CA LEU A 94 2.85 4.11 -1.80
C LEU A 94 3.46 4.11 -0.40
N LEU A 95 2.62 3.90 0.62
CA LEU A 95 2.97 3.96 2.03
C LEU A 95 2.88 2.56 2.63
N LEU A 96 4.02 1.96 2.96
CA LEU A 96 4.10 0.58 3.44
C LEU A 96 4.83 0.45 4.78
N ASP A 97 4.85 1.51 5.57
CA ASP A 97 5.54 1.53 6.86
C ASP A 97 5.03 0.44 7.81
N GLY A 98 5.92 -0.13 8.59
CA GLY A 98 5.55 -1.07 9.63
C GLY A 98 5.23 -2.50 9.17
N ASN A 99 5.40 -2.82 7.90
CA ASN A 99 5.28 -4.19 7.38
C ASN A 99 6.65 -4.87 7.49
N ALA A 100 6.92 -5.51 8.61
CA ALA A 100 8.25 -6.02 8.96
C ALA A 100 8.76 -7.11 8.00
N ALA A 101 7.88 -7.83 7.32
CA ALA A 101 8.24 -8.89 6.38
C ALA A 101 8.51 -8.40 4.95
N ILE A 102 8.44 -7.10 4.69
CA ILE A 102 8.88 -6.53 3.42
C ILE A 102 10.40 -6.34 3.47
N HIS A 103 11.12 -7.03 2.59
CA HIS A 103 12.58 -6.93 2.47
C HIS A 103 13.01 -6.19 1.20
N GLY A 104 12.09 -5.98 0.28
CA GLY A 104 12.32 -5.26 -0.97
C GLY A 104 12.56 -6.15 -2.18
N SER A 105 12.48 -7.47 -2.04
CA SER A 105 12.49 -8.38 -3.17
C SER A 105 11.20 -8.19 -3.98
N GLY A 106 11.34 -7.86 -5.25
CA GLY A 106 10.19 -7.57 -6.11
C GLY A 106 9.86 -6.09 -6.28
N LEU A 107 10.56 -5.17 -5.61
CA LEU A 107 10.38 -3.73 -5.82
C LEU A 107 10.59 -3.31 -7.26
N SER A 108 11.40 -4.04 -8.02
CA SER A 108 11.58 -3.81 -9.45
C SER A 108 10.27 -3.93 -10.26
N ALA A 109 9.25 -4.62 -9.74
CA ALA A 109 7.92 -4.67 -10.37
C ALA A 109 7.25 -3.30 -10.45
N LEU A 110 7.69 -2.33 -9.63
CA LEU A 110 7.15 -0.97 -9.62
C LEU A 110 7.75 -0.06 -10.70
N GLN A 111 8.64 -0.57 -11.55
CA GLN A 111 9.25 0.20 -12.64
C GLN A 111 8.23 0.78 -13.62
N SER A 112 7.10 0.11 -13.80
CA SER A 112 6.01 0.57 -14.67
C SER A 112 5.13 1.63 -14.03
N CYS A 113 5.25 1.86 -12.72
CA CYS A 113 4.51 2.87 -12.00
C CYS A 113 5.21 4.24 -12.10
N LYS A 114 4.42 5.31 -12.03
CA LYS A 114 4.94 6.68 -11.97
C LYS A 114 5.07 7.14 -10.51
N LEU A 115 5.71 6.31 -9.70
CA LEU A 115 5.78 6.50 -8.26
C LEU A 115 6.71 7.67 -7.90
N ASP A 116 6.20 8.62 -7.13
CA ASP A 116 6.96 9.75 -6.61
C ASP A 116 7.51 9.50 -5.21
N LEU A 117 6.71 8.89 -4.35
CA LEU A 117 7.03 8.64 -2.95
C LEU A 117 6.80 7.16 -2.60
N LEU A 118 7.79 6.56 -1.97
CA LEU A 118 7.70 5.23 -1.38
C LEU A 118 8.17 5.31 0.06
N THR A 119 7.33 4.88 1.01
CA THR A 119 7.74 4.80 2.40
C THR A 119 7.82 3.34 2.85
N LEU A 120 8.93 2.99 3.46
CA LEU A 120 9.26 1.63 3.93
C LEU A 120 9.90 1.69 5.33
N ASN A 121 9.49 2.68 6.13
CA ASN A 121 9.99 2.80 7.49
C ASN A 121 9.56 1.59 8.33
N ARG A 122 10.42 1.14 9.22
CA ARG A 122 10.15 0.00 10.11
C ARG A 122 9.75 -1.27 9.35
N THR A 123 10.37 -1.48 8.18
CA THR A 123 10.26 -2.73 7.41
C THR A 123 11.56 -3.51 7.50
N GLY A 124 11.59 -4.71 6.93
CA GLY A 124 12.80 -5.51 6.79
C GLY A 124 13.66 -5.16 5.57
N LEU A 125 13.43 -4.00 4.94
CA LEU A 125 14.18 -3.58 3.75
C LEU A 125 15.68 -3.70 4.01
N ASP A 126 16.37 -4.39 3.12
CA ASP A 126 17.83 -4.58 3.16
C ASP A 126 18.53 -3.87 2.00
N ASN A 127 19.85 -4.00 1.93
CA ASN A 127 20.63 -3.34 0.88
C ASN A 127 20.25 -3.82 -0.53
N ALA A 128 19.96 -5.11 -0.70
CA ALA A 128 19.52 -5.65 -1.98
C ALA A 128 18.16 -5.09 -2.39
N GLY A 129 17.23 -4.96 -1.44
CA GLY A 129 15.93 -4.34 -1.68
C GLY A 129 16.04 -2.86 -2.04
N LEU A 130 16.91 -2.12 -1.36
CA LEU A 130 17.15 -0.71 -1.68
C LEU A 130 17.69 -0.54 -3.11
N LEU A 131 18.56 -1.44 -3.54
CA LEU A 131 19.07 -1.44 -4.92
C LEU A 131 17.95 -1.63 -5.93
N GLN A 132 16.97 -2.49 -5.65
CA GLN A 132 15.79 -2.64 -6.50
C GLN A 132 14.93 -1.38 -6.51
N ALA A 133 14.75 -0.72 -5.37
CA ALA A 133 14.02 0.55 -5.29
C ALA A 133 14.66 1.63 -6.15
N ALA A 134 15.99 1.65 -6.22
CA ALA A 134 16.73 2.60 -7.05
C ALA A 134 16.45 2.46 -8.55
N SER A 135 15.91 1.33 -8.99
CA SER A 135 15.53 1.10 -10.38
C SER A 135 14.18 1.72 -10.77
N ILE A 136 13.41 2.24 -9.80
CA ILE A 136 12.11 2.87 -10.06
C ILE A 136 12.33 4.25 -10.67
N PRO A 137 11.95 4.48 -11.94
CA PRO A 137 12.53 5.58 -12.75
C PRO A 137 12.12 6.99 -12.32
N LYS A 138 10.96 7.15 -11.70
CA LYS A 138 10.45 8.48 -11.30
C LYS A 138 10.41 8.71 -9.80
N LEU A 139 10.93 7.77 -9.02
CA LEU A 139 10.93 7.87 -7.58
C LEU A 139 11.81 9.04 -7.13
N SER A 140 11.21 10.05 -6.52
CA SER A 140 11.90 11.24 -6.01
C SER A 140 12.17 11.19 -4.52
N HIS A 141 11.35 10.48 -3.76
CA HIS A 141 11.46 10.36 -2.31
C HIS A 141 11.28 8.93 -1.86
N ILE A 142 12.20 8.48 -1.02
CA ILE A 142 12.09 7.21 -0.32
C ILE A 142 12.36 7.43 1.17
N GLN A 143 11.56 6.81 2.04
CA GLN A 143 11.76 6.83 3.48
C GLN A 143 12.06 5.40 3.95
N ILE A 144 13.16 5.23 4.65
CA ILE A 144 13.69 3.92 5.03
C ILE A 144 14.21 3.87 6.47
N ASP A 145 13.61 4.67 7.36
CA ASP A 145 14.02 4.71 8.77
C ASP A 145 13.75 3.36 9.46
N HIS A 146 14.64 2.96 10.34
CA HIS A 146 14.51 1.71 11.12
C HIS A 146 14.35 0.47 10.23
N THR A 147 15.14 0.39 9.17
CA THR A 147 15.23 -0.77 8.29
C THR A 147 16.57 -1.51 8.48
N ALA A 148 16.77 -2.59 7.74
CA ALA A 148 18.04 -3.33 7.72
C ALA A 148 19.07 -2.76 6.71
N VAL A 149 18.78 -1.60 6.11
CA VAL A 149 19.73 -0.91 5.23
C VAL A 149 20.91 -0.42 6.06
N THR A 150 22.11 -0.66 5.54
CA THR A 150 23.38 -0.23 6.17
C THR A 150 24.04 0.86 5.33
N TYR A 151 25.08 1.47 5.88
CA TYR A 151 25.89 2.47 5.16
C TYR A 151 26.40 1.95 3.80
N GLU A 152 26.73 0.66 3.72
CA GLU A 152 27.21 0.04 2.48
C GLU A 152 26.16 -0.01 1.38
N GLY A 153 24.85 0.03 1.73
CA GLY A 153 23.75 0.03 0.76
C GLY A 153 23.39 1.42 0.21
N LEU A 154 23.95 2.45 0.81
CA LEU A 154 23.64 3.84 0.38
C LEU A 154 24.59 4.31 -0.79
#